data_9172ca0bbd4609a1a04837cbd731ae81
#
_entry.id   9172ca0bbd4609a1a04837cbd731ae81
#
_cell.length_a   1.000
_cell.length_b   1.000
_cell.length_c   1.000
_cell.angle_alpha   90.00
_cell.angle_beta   90.00
_cell.angle_gamma   90.00
#
_symmetry.space_group_name_H-M   'P 1'
#
loop_
_entity.id
_entity.type
_entity.pdbx_description
1 polymer ?
#
loop_
_entity_poly.entity_id
_entity_poly.type
_entity_poly.pdbx_seq_one_letter_code
_entity_poly.pdbx_strand_id
1 'polypeptide(L)'
;ETIVYPAQYYYLELNTARMLNELNIVCPEDKELVRHRIELIEKETGTVLDEMQKKAITEAADHGLFILTGGPGTGKTTTINAIIRFFEGEGAEIRLAAPTGRAAKRMTETTGYEAQTIHRLLELNGMPE
;
A
#
# COMPACT_ATOMS: atom_id res chain seq x y z
N GLU A 1 -8.23 7.58 -29.03
CA GLU A 1 -6.81 7.96 -29.08
C GLU A 1 -5.94 6.73 -29.27
N THR A 2 -5.05 6.76 -30.26
CA THR A 2 -4.15 5.65 -30.54
C THR A 2 -2.77 5.95 -30.00
N ILE A 3 -2.27 5.07 -29.14
CA ILE A 3 -0.92 5.16 -28.58
C ILE A 3 -0.06 4.09 -29.23
N VAL A 4 1.11 4.47 -29.72
CA VAL A 4 2.04 3.54 -30.38
C VAL A 4 3.33 3.43 -29.56
N TYR A 5 3.71 2.21 -29.22
CA TYR A 5 4.96 1.92 -28.52
C TYR A 5 5.44 0.49 -28.87
N PRO A 6 6.71 0.16 -28.60
CA PRO A 6 7.24 -1.16 -28.95
C PRO A 6 6.42 -2.32 -28.39
N ALA A 7 6.24 -3.38 -29.17
CA ALA A 7 5.43 -4.53 -28.78
C ALA A 7 5.84 -5.15 -27.45
N GLN A 8 7.15 -5.19 -27.14
CA GLN A 8 7.63 -5.75 -25.88
C GLN A 8 7.09 -5.01 -24.67
N TYR A 9 6.97 -3.68 -24.75
CA TYR A 9 6.40 -2.86 -23.66
C TYR A 9 4.90 -3.06 -23.56
N TYR A 10 4.22 -3.25 -24.69
CA TYR A 10 2.79 -3.55 -24.69
C TYR A 10 2.51 -4.85 -23.92
N TYR A 11 3.24 -5.90 -24.22
CA TYR A 11 3.04 -7.18 -23.53
C TYR A 11 3.44 -7.15 -22.06
N LEU A 12 4.50 -6.42 -21.71
CA LEU A 12 4.88 -6.22 -20.31
C LEU A 12 3.77 -5.51 -19.54
N GLU A 13 3.21 -4.45 -20.12
CA GLU A 13 2.12 -3.71 -19.49
C GLU A 13 0.87 -4.56 -19.35
N LEU A 14 0.51 -5.31 -20.41
CA LEU A 14 -0.64 -6.21 -20.39
C LEU A 14 -0.50 -7.30 -19.32
N ASN A 15 0.67 -7.93 -19.25
CA ASN A 15 0.92 -8.97 -18.26
C ASN A 15 0.92 -8.41 -16.83
N THR A 16 1.49 -7.23 -16.63
CA THR A 16 1.48 -6.56 -15.34
C THR A 16 0.05 -6.26 -14.90
N ALA A 17 -0.77 -5.70 -15.79
CA ALA A 17 -2.17 -5.41 -15.51
C ALA A 17 -2.95 -6.68 -15.14
N ARG A 18 -2.68 -7.77 -15.84
CA ARG A 18 -3.31 -9.07 -15.56
C ARG A 18 -2.93 -9.57 -14.17
N MET A 19 -1.65 -9.53 -13.82
CA MET A 19 -1.15 -9.98 -12.53
C MET A 19 -1.72 -9.13 -11.39
N LEU A 20 -1.78 -7.81 -11.57
CA LEU A 20 -2.38 -6.91 -10.58
C LEU A 20 -3.87 -7.22 -10.40
N ASN A 21 -4.58 -7.47 -11.50
CA ASN A 21 -6.01 -7.82 -11.44
C ASN A 21 -6.23 -9.15 -10.72
N GLU A 22 -5.34 -10.12 -10.89
CA GLU A 22 -5.39 -11.40 -10.19
C GLU A 22 -5.15 -11.24 -8.69
N LEU A 23 -4.30 -10.27 -8.30
CA LEU A 23 -4.06 -9.95 -6.89
C LEU A 23 -5.26 -9.28 -6.23
N ASN A 24 -6.10 -8.62 -7.01
CA ASN A 24 -7.24 -7.87 -6.48
C ASN A 24 -8.40 -8.78 -6.13
N ILE A 25 -8.19 -9.59 -5.11
CA ILE A 25 -9.22 -10.47 -4.57
C ILE A 25 -10.06 -9.65 -3.60
N VAL A 26 -11.37 -9.65 -3.81
CA VAL A 26 -12.30 -8.94 -2.92
C VAL A 26 -12.72 -9.91 -1.82
N CYS A 27 -12.33 -9.59 -0.59
CA CYS A 27 -12.69 -10.35 0.61
C CYS A 27 -13.34 -9.38 1.60
N PRO A 28 -14.65 -9.16 1.52
CA PRO A 28 -15.30 -8.22 2.43
C PRO A 28 -15.09 -8.61 3.88
N GLU A 29 -14.59 -7.68 4.66
CA GLU A 29 -14.46 -7.83 6.10
C GLU A 29 -15.73 -7.39 6.80
N ASP A 30 -15.93 -7.84 8.03
CA ASP A 30 -17.01 -7.36 8.88
C ASP A 30 -16.82 -5.87 9.17
N LYS A 31 -17.72 -5.04 8.70
CA LYS A 31 -17.62 -3.58 8.83
C LYS A 31 -17.60 -3.11 10.27
N GLU A 32 -18.30 -3.80 11.15
CA GLU A 32 -18.31 -3.47 12.58
C GLU A 32 -16.94 -3.75 13.21
N LEU A 33 -16.32 -4.86 12.83
CA LEU A 33 -14.99 -5.21 13.30
C LEU A 33 -13.95 -4.20 12.80
N VAL A 34 -14.03 -3.83 11.52
CA VAL A 34 -13.12 -2.83 10.93
C VAL A 34 -13.27 -1.49 11.64
N ARG A 35 -14.50 -1.05 11.87
CA ARG A 35 -14.75 0.21 12.57
C ARG A 35 -14.20 0.19 14.00
N HIS A 36 -14.39 -0.91 14.70
CA HIS A 36 -13.88 -1.05 16.06
C HIS A 36 -12.34 -0.97 16.10
N ARG A 37 -11.68 -1.59 15.14
CA ARG A 37 -10.22 -1.53 15.01
C ARG A 37 -9.73 -0.13 14.68
N ILE A 38 -10.45 0.60 13.84
CA ILE A 38 -10.13 2.00 13.54
C ILE A 38 -10.19 2.84 14.81
N GLU A 39 -11.23 2.65 15.62
CA GLU A 39 -11.37 3.35 16.89
C GLU A 39 -10.22 3.06 17.85
N LEU A 40 -9.78 1.80 17.91
CA LEU A 40 -8.62 1.42 18.72
C LEU A 40 -7.34 2.11 18.24
N ILE A 41 -7.13 2.18 16.93
CA ILE A 41 -5.99 2.87 16.34
C ILE A 41 -5.99 4.36 16.70
N GLU A 42 -7.15 4.99 16.61
CA GLU A 42 -7.30 6.40 16.99
C GLU A 42 -6.94 6.63 18.46
N LYS A 43 -7.36 5.72 19.33
CA LYS A 43 -7.02 5.78 20.75
C LYS A 43 -5.53 5.59 21.01
N GLU A 44 -4.93 4.61 20.36
CA GLU A 44 -3.51 4.29 20.55
C GLU A 44 -2.59 5.38 20.02
N THR A 45 -2.95 5.99 18.91
CA THR A 45 -2.11 7.00 18.27
C THR A 45 -2.44 8.43 18.70
N GLY A 46 -3.60 8.63 19.33
CA GLY A 46 -4.08 9.97 19.65
C GLY A 46 -4.47 10.78 18.43
N THR A 47 -4.58 10.15 17.26
CA THR A 47 -4.90 10.81 16.01
C THR A 47 -6.34 10.54 15.63
N VAL A 48 -7.08 11.61 15.28
CA VAL A 48 -8.44 11.47 14.76
C VAL A 48 -8.36 11.39 13.24
N LEU A 49 -8.87 10.31 12.67
CA LEU A 49 -8.88 10.09 11.24
C LEU A 49 -10.12 10.70 10.61
N ASP A 50 -9.97 11.33 9.44
CA ASP A 50 -11.13 11.85 8.71
C ASP A 50 -11.85 10.71 7.96
N GLU A 51 -12.99 11.02 7.38
CA GLU A 51 -13.83 10.03 6.70
C GLU A 51 -13.11 9.38 5.50
N MET A 52 -12.32 10.16 4.77
CA MET A 52 -11.56 9.63 3.64
C MET A 52 -10.46 8.68 4.09
N GLN A 53 -9.79 8.98 5.19
CA GLN A 53 -8.77 8.12 5.77
C GLN A 53 -9.37 6.82 6.30
N LYS A 54 -10.51 6.90 6.95
CA LYS A 54 -11.25 5.70 7.42
C LYS A 54 -11.70 4.84 6.24
N LYS A 55 -12.19 5.48 5.18
CA LYS A 55 -12.58 4.78 3.97
C LYS A 55 -11.40 4.07 3.34
N ALA A 56 -10.22 4.70 3.32
CA ALA A 56 -9.01 4.09 2.79
C ALA A 56 -8.65 2.80 3.53
N ILE A 57 -8.75 2.80 4.85
CA ILE A 57 -8.50 1.61 5.66
C ILE A 57 -9.50 0.51 5.34
N THR A 58 -10.78 0.86 5.26
CA THR A 58 -11.84 -0.10 4.95
C THR A 58 -11.64 -0.73 3.57
N GLU A 59 -11.34 0.09 2.57
CA GLU A 59 -11.09 -0.40 1.22
C GLU A 59 -9.84 -1.27 1.15
N ALA A 60 -8.77 -0.89 1.84
CA ALA A 60 -7.55 -1.69 1.90
C ALA A 60 -7.80 -3.05 2.57
N ALA A 61 -8.66 -3.10 3.58
CA ALA A 61 -9.00 -4.34 4.27
C ALA A 61 -9.81 -5.30 3.37
N ASP A 62 -10.65 -4.76 2.49
CA ASP A 62 -11.55 -5.55 1.64
C ASP A 62 -10.91 -6.06 0.36
N HIS A 63 -9.80 -5.49 -0.07
CA HIS A 63 -9.23 -5.75 -1.39
C HIS A 63 -7.79 -6.27 -1.32
N GLY A 64 -7.42 -7.10 -2.26
CA GLY A 64 -6.04 -7.57 -2.42
C GLY A 64 -5.12 -6.54 -3.06
N LEU A 65 -5.69 -5.54 -3.74
CA LEU A 65 -4.96 -4.44 -4.34
C LEU A 65 -5.64 -3.12 -3.99
N PHE A 66 -4.87 -2.17 -3.51
CA PHE A 66 -5.38 -0.85 -3.14
C PHE A 66 -4.39 0.22 -3.58
N ILE A 67 -4.90 1.27 -4.23
CA ILE A 67 -4.07 2.38 -4.70
C ILE A 67 -4.45 3.64 -3.93
N LEU A 68 -3.48 4.23 -3.25
CA LEU A 68 -3.64 5.47 -2.51
C LEU A 68 -2.87 6.58 -3.21
N THR A 69 -3.57 7.61 -3.65
CA THR A 69 -2.97 8.75 -4.33
C THR A 69 -3.30 10.06 -3.63
N GLY A 70 -2.50 11.06 -3.87
CA GLY A 70 -2.74 12.39 -3.33
C GLY A 70 -1.49 13.24 -3.38
N GLY A 71 -1.66 14.56 -3.38
CA GLY A 71 -0.56 15.50 -3.38
C GLY A 71 0.09 15.64 -2.00
N PRO A 72 1.15 16.47 -1.90
CA PRO A 72 1.78 16.77 -0.61
C PRO A 72 0.78 17.43 0.35
N GLY A 73 0.84 17.07 1.63
CA GLY A 73 -0.02 17.66 2.64
C GLY A 73 -1.45 17.14 2.66
N THR A 74 -1.74 16.03 2.00
CA THR A 74 -3.09 15.44 1.96
C THR A 74 -3.35 14.40 3.06
N GLY A 75 -2.40 14.22 3.98
CA GLY A 75 -2.54 13.24 5.05
C GLY A 75 -2.26 11.80 4.64
N LYS A 76 -1.58 11.57 3.50
CA LYS A 76 -1.22 10.23 3.05
C LYS A 76 -0.37 9.46 4.05
N THR A 77 0.60 10.13 4.66
CA THR A 77 1.47 9.48 5.65
C THR A 77 0.67 8.99 6.85
N THR A 78 -0.24 9.81 7.36
CA THR A 78 -1.13 9.41 8.44
C THR A 78 -2.00 8.22 8.05
N THR A 79 -2.54 8.23 6.82
CA THR A 79 -3.35 7.13 6.30
C THR A 79 -2.54 5.86 6.16
N ILE A 80 -1.32 5.93 5.62
CA ILE A 80 -0.43 4.78 5.48
C ILE A 80 -0.10 4.18 6.84
N ASN A 81 0.23 5.02 7.82
CA ASN A 81 0.53 4.54 9.17
C ASN A 81 -0.67 3.85 9.80
N ALA A 82 -1.86 4.37 9.60
CA ALA A 82 -3.08 3.75 10.11
C ALA A 82 -3.35 2.40 9.45
N ILE A 83 -3.15 2.29 8.13
CA ILE A 83 -3.28 1.03 7.40
C ILE A 83 -2.27 -0.01 7.92
N ILE A 84 -1.02 0.40 8.12
CA ILE A 84 0.02 -0.47 8.66
C ILE A 84 -0.39 -1.01 10.03
N ARG A 85 -0.85 -0.13 10.93
CA ARG A 85 -1.31 -0.54 12.26
C ARG A 85 -2.49 -1.48 12.20
N PHE A 86 -3.41 -1.25 11.27
CA PHE A 86 -4.56 -2.13 11.08
C PHE A 86 -4.11 -3.55 10.75
N PHE A 87 -3.24 -3.71 9.76
CA PHE A 87 -2.76 -5.03 9.36
C PHE A 87 -1.81 -5.66 10.38
N GLU A 88 -1.02 -4.85 11.07
CA GLU A 88 -0.17 -5.31 12.16
C GLU A 88 -1.03 -5.94 13.27
N GLY A 89 -2.16 -5.31 13.60
CA GLY A 89 -3.12 -5.84 14.56
C GLY A 89 -3.75 -7.15 14.14
N GLU A 90 -3.78 -7.45 12.84
CA GLU A 90 -4.25 -8.73 12.30
C GLU A 90 -3.16 -9.80 12.25
N GLY A 91 -1.94 -9.47 12.64
CA GLY A 91 -0.80 -10.38 12.56
C GLY A 91 -0.24 -10.56 11.16
N ALA A 92 -0.56 -9.65 10.23
CA ALA A 92 -0.06 -9.70 8.87
C ALA A 92 1.42 -9.32 8.80
N GLU A 93 2.15 -9.97 7.91
CA GLU A 93 3.52 -9.58 7.60
C GLU A 93 3.49 -8.39 6.66
N ILE A 94 4.17 -7.32 7.05
CA ILE A 94 4.17 -6.06 6.30
C ILE A 94 5.54 -5.81 5.72
N ARG A 95 5.59 -5.51 4.42
CA ARG A 95 6.81 -5.13 3.72
C ARG A 95 6.57 -3.83 2.99
N LEU A 96 7.49 -2.88 3.15
CA LEU A 96 7.41 -1.58 2.52
C LEU A 96 8.47 -1.46 1.44
N ALA A 97 8.09 -0.90 0.30
CA ALA A 97 9.00 -0.70 -0.81
C ALA A 97 8.75 0.63 -1.51
N ALA A 98 9.81 1.19 -2.07
CA ALA A 98 9.75 2.44 -2.83
C ALA A 98 10.63 2.34 -4.07
N PRO A 99 10.36 3.13 -5.12
CA PRO A 99 11.13 3.06 -6.36
C PRO A 99 12.60 3.46 -6.22
N THR A 100 12.92 4.35 -5.28
CA THR A 100 14.29 4.86 -5.09
C THR A 100 14.74 4.68 -3.64
N GLY A 101 16.06 4.63 -3.44
CA GLY A 101 16.63 4.55 -2.10
C GLY A 101 16.25 5.73 -1.21
N ARG A 102 16.19 6.94 -1.79
CA ARG A 102 15.79 8.15 -1.06
C ARG A 102 14.34 8.05 -0.58
N ALA A 103 13.44 7.61 -1.45
CA ALA A 103 12.04 7.43 -1.10
C ALA A 103 11.86 6.33 -0.05
N ALA A 104 12.60 5.24 -0.18
CA ALA A 104 12.58 4.15 0.81
C ALA A 104 13.04 4.64 2.17
N LYS A 105 14.12 5.43 2.21
CA LYS A 105 14.63 6.00 3.46
C LYS A 105 13.58 6.92 4.12
N ARG A 106 12.96 7.78 3.32
CA ARG A 106 11.91 8.68 3.82
C ARG A 106 10.73 7.88 4.37
N MET A 107 10.33 6.82 3.68
CA MET A 107 9.24 5.96 4.13
C MET A 107 9.59 5.30 5.47
N THR A 108 10.82 4.82 5.64
CA THR A 108 11.29 4.27 6.91
C THR A 108 11.21 5.30 8.03
N GLU A 109 11.66 6.53 7.76
CA GLU A 109 11.65 7.60 8.75
C GLU A 109 10.23 8.01 9.17
N THR A 110 9.30 8.03 8.22
CA THR A 110 7.93 8.47 8.49
C THR A 110 7.02 7.38 9.06
N THR A 111 7.28 6.13 8.73
CA THR A 111 6.43 5.02 9.20
C THR A 111 6.99 4.26 10.38
N GLY A 112 8.30 4.34 10.60
CA GLY A 112 8.97 3.53 11.61
C GLY A 112 9.20 2.08 11.20
N TYR A 113 8.79 1.69 9.99
CA TYR A 113 9.01 0.36 9.43
C TYR A 113 10.09 0.41 8.36
N GLU A 114 10.94 -0.61 8.33
CA GLU A 114 11.99 -0.67 7.34
C GLU A 114 11.42 -0.80 5.94
N ALA A 115 11.78 0.15 5.08
CA ALA A 115 11.40 0.12 3.67
C ALA A 115 12.62 -0.12 2.80
N GLN A 116 12.43 -0.85 1.71
CA GLN A 116 13.47 -1.16 0.74
C GLN A 116 13.10 -0.57 -0.62
N THR A 117 14.07 -0.53 -1.53
CA THR A 117 13.70 -0.26 -2.92
C THR A 117 12.95 -1.47 -3.48
N ILE A 118 12.12 -1.23 -4.49
CA ILE A 118 11.41 -2.32 -5.17
C ILE A 118 12.41 -3.34 -5.74
N HIS A 119 13.51 -2.87 -6.31
CA HIS A 119 14.58 -3.73 -6.82
C HIS A 119 15.13 -4.65 -5.76
N ARG A 120 15.42 -4.11 -4.58
CA ARG A 120 15.97 -4.89 -3.48
C ARG A 120 14.96 -5.87 -2.91
N LEU A 121 13.71 -5.44 -2.77
CA LEU A 121 12.64 -6.30 -2.27
C LEU A 121 12.43 -7.51 -3.17
N LEU A 122 12.48 -7.30 -4.50
CA LEU A 122 12.28 -8.35 -5.49
C LEU A 122 13.59 -9.04 -5.88
N GLU A 123 14.70 -8.67 -5.25
CA GLU A 123 16.04 -9.21 -5.54
C GLU A 123 16.47 -9.03 -6.99
N LEU A 124 16.05 -7.91 -7.60
CA LEU A 124 16.39 -7.56 -8.98
C LEU A 124 17.73 -6.81 -9.05
N ASN A 125 18.80 -7.43 -8.62
CA ASN A 125 20.11 -6.76 -8.55
C ASN A 125 21.02 -7.08 -9.74
N GLY A 126 20.45 -7.50 -10.87
CA GLY A 126 21.18 -7.74 -12.10
C GLY A 126 22.06 -8.97 -12.11
N MET A 127 22.08 -9.71 -11.03
CA MET A 127 22.83 -10.97 -10.91
C MET A 127 21.83 -12.10 -10.83
N PRO A 128 21.74 -12.96 -11.82
CA PRO A 128 20.93 -14.15 -11.72
C PRO A 128 21.51 -15.05 -10.64
N GLU A 129 20.70 -15.41 -9.71
CA GLU A 129 21.07 -16.39 -8.68
C GLU A 129 20.47 -17.74 -8.98
#